data_3ee388d1758f6403b7136c44333ec071
#
_entry.id   3ee388d1758f6403b7136c44333ec071
#
_cell.length_a   1.000
_cell.length_b   1.000
_cell.length_c   1.000
_cell.angle_alpha   90.00
_cell.angle_beta   90.00
_cell.angle_gamma   90.00
#
_symmetry.space_group_name_H-M   'P 1'
#
loop_
_entity.id
_entity.type
_entity.pdbx_description
1 polymer ?
#
loop_
_entity_poly.entity_id
_entity_poly.type
_entity_poly.pdbx_seq_one_letter_code
_entity_poly.pdbx_strand_id
1 'polypeptide(L)'
;MITRRQFGQMGLAASALGLCPPRVRAADWQSVLDEANGQTVWWHAWGGDPKINDFIEWLGAEAEVRHGVTINHVKLASTADAVARVLAEQQAGQTEEGAVDLIWINGENFAAMKDKGLLYGPFATELPNWPLVDVAGKPAVVTDFTLPTEGYESPWAMAQLVFEYDTARLPTPPATLAALKDWITAHPGRFTYPQPPDYLGLTFLKQVLYGVMADPTRLQQPVGEGYTADTAPLWAFLDQIHPALWRQSRAFPENEPALGQLLADAETDISLSFNPGRASAEIAAGNLAPTVRTFVLQGGTIGNASFVAIPFNASHRAAAQVVANLLLEPEIQARAQDPNILGFQTVLNLAALPEEDQNAFAGLDLGVATLSPQALGPVLLEPHASWMVKIAEDWQARYGLSK
;
A
#
# COMPACT_ATOMS: atom_id res chain seq x y z
N MET A 1 68.56 37.67 8.14
CA MET A 1 68.47 36.31 8.69
C MET A 1 67.54 36.37 9.88
N ILE A 2 66.30 35.98 9.69
CA ILE A 2 65.33 35.79 10.75
C ILE A 2 64.71 34.43 10.58
N THR A 3 64.82 33.63 11.62
CA THR A 3 64.60 32.23 11.72
C THR A 3 63.10 31.90 11.85
N ARG A 4 62.72 30.81 11.15
CA ARG A 4 61.44 30.09 11.33
C ARG A 4 61.26 29.58 12.76
N ARG A 5 60.20 29.93 13.42
CA ARG A 5 59.43 29.10 14.42
C ARG A 5 58.40 29.97 15.12
N GLN A 6 57.15 29.78 14.79
CA GLN A 6 55.97 29.81 15.68
C GLN A 6 54.71 29.83 14.80
N PHE A 7 54.33 28.65 14.36
CA PHE A 7 52.95 28.41 13.94
C PHE A 7 52.26 27.73 15.11
N GLY A 8 51.58 28.53 15.90
CA GLY A 8 50.69 28.06 16.96
C GLY A 8 49.46 27.37 16.38
N GLN A 9 49.17 26.22 16.93
CA GLN A 9 47.97 25.41 16.68
C GLN A 9 46.70 26.20 17.04
N MET A 10 45.92 26.62 16.05
CA MET A 10 44.52 26.94 16.23
C MET A 10 43.74 25.67 15.90
N GLY A 11 43.30 24.95 16.92
CA GLY A 11 42.33 23.88 16.81
C GLY A 11 40.98 24.45 16.44
N LEU A 12 40.50 24.11 15.22
CA LEU A 12 39.10 24.29 14.85
C LEU A 12 38.28 23.23 15.60
N ALA A 13 37.58 23.65 16.65
CA ALA A 13 36.48 22.90 17.22
C ALA A 13 35.30 22.99 16.23
N ALA A 14 35.12 21.95 15.40
CA ALA A 14 33.91 21.78 14.64
C ALA A 14 32.77 21.42 15.61
N SER A 15 31.99 22.42 15.99
CA SER A 15 30.71 22.20 16.68
C SER A 15 29.76 21.51 15.68
N ALA A 16 29.57 20.21 15.83
CA ALA A 16 28.45 19.49 15.21
C ALA A 16 27.15 20.00 15.82
N LEU A 17 26.57 21.03 15.21
CA LEU A 17 25.18 21.37 15.42
C LEU A 17 24.36 20.21 14.86
N GLY A 18 23.95 19.31 15.74
CA GLY A 18 22.91 18.35 15.44
C GLY A 18 21.65 19.13 15.04
N LEU A 19 21.30 19.06 13.76
CA LEU A 19 19.99 19.49 13.28
C LEU A 19 18.96 18.55 13.92
N CYS A 20 18.43 18.93 15.09
CA CYS A 20 17.16 18.37 15.56
C CYS A 20 16.10 18.72 14.50
N PRO A 21 15.31 17.73 14.04
CA PRO A 21 14.17 18.04 13.18
C PRO A 21 13.27 19.06 13.91
N PRO A 22 12.66 20.00 13.19
CA PRO A 22 11.76 20.98 13.79
C PRO A 22 10.63 20.20 14.49
N ARG A 23 10.55 20.30 15.80
CA ARG A 23 9.37 19.87 16.55
C ARG A 23 8.23 20.80 16.14
N VAL A 24 7.15 20.24 15.55
CA VAL A 24 5.88 20.96 15.42
C VAL A 24 5.58 21.60 16.78
N ARG A 25 5.43 22.90 16.80
CA ARG A 25 5.11 23.60 18.06
C ARG A 25 3.69 23.17 18.43
N ALA A 26 3.50 22.71 19.66
CA ALA A 26 2.19 22.33 20.18
C ALA A 26 1.13 23.43 19.98
N ALA A 27 1.54 24.69 19.93
CA ALA A 27 0.68 25.83 19.63
C ALA A 27 0.16 25.84 18.19
N ASP A 28 0.97 25.38 17.22
CA ASP A 28 0.56 25.35 15.80
C ASP A 28 -0.45 24.23 15.55
N TRP A 29 -0.30 23.07 16.21
CA TRP A 29 -1.25 21.95 16.10
C TRP A 29 -2.60 22.27 16.76
N GLN A 30 -2.61 22.97 17.90
CA GLN A 30 -3.85 23.40 18.56
C GLN A 30 -4.67 24.28 17.62
N SER A 31 -4.04 25.17 16.85
CA SER A 31 -4.73 25.98 15.84
C SER A 31 -5.38 25.13 14.75
N VAL A 32 -4.72 24.04 14.33
CA VAL A 32 -5.30 23.06 13.36
C VAL A 32 -6.53 22.38 13.97
N LEU A 33 -6.46 21.95 15.23
CA LEU A 33 -7.60 21.34 15.93
C LEU A 33 -8.79 22.29 16.08
N ASP A 34 -8.52 23.54 16.44
CA ASP A 34 -9.55 24.58 16.63
C ASP A 34 -10.24 24.89 15.29
N GLU A 35 -9.49 24.96 14.18
CA GLU A 35 -10.02 25.15 12.83
C GLU A 35 -10.81 23.94 12.32
N ALA A 36 -10.33 22.73 12.63
CA ALA A 36 -10.93 21.47 12.17
C ALA A 36 -12.30 21.18 12.82
N ASN A 37 -12.50 21.68 14.06
CA ASN A 37 -13.71 21.40 14.82
C ASN A 37 -14.98 21.88 14.10
N GLY A 38 -15.92 20.97 13.88
CA GLY A 38 -17.17 21.20 13.13
C GLY A 38 -17.03 21.08 11.62
N GLN A 39 -15.83 20.79 11.09
CA GLN A 39 -15.63 20.56 9.65
C GLN A 39 -16.02 19.14 9.23
N THR A 40 -16.34 18.98 7.94
CA THR A 40 -16.59 17.67 7.31
C THR A 40 -15.50 17.38 6.29
N VAL A 41 -14.80 16.25 6.44
CA VAL A 41 -13.80 15.77 5.48
C VAL A 41 -14.47 14.86 4.45
N TRP A 42 -14.42 15.25 3.18
CA TRP A 42 -14.83 14.40 2.06
C TRP A 42 -13.66 13.50 1.67
N TRP A 43 -13.62 12.31 2.27
CA TRP A 43 -12.56 11.33 2.03
C TRP A 43 -12.92 10.43 0.85
N HIS A 44 -12.24 10.63 -0.26
CA HIS A 44 -12.34 9.81 -1.46
C HIS A 44 -11.44 8.58 -1.31
N ALA A 45 -12.05 7.43 -1.07
CA ALA A 45 -11.34 6.17 -0.81
C ALA A 45 -11.99 5.00 -1.54
N TRP A 46 -11.18 3.98 -1.84
CA TRP A 46 -11.69 2.75 -2.44
C TRP A 46 -12.78 2.10 -1.57
N GLY A 47 -13.89 1.74 -2.18
CA GLY A 47 -15.08 1.24 -1.49
C GLY A 47 -15.45 -0.20 -1.83
N GLY A 48 -14.54 -0.96 -2.47
CA GLY A 48 -14.82 -2.30 -2.97
C GLY A 48 -14.83 -3.41 -1.91
N ASP A 49 -14.40 -3.12 -0.67
CA ASP A 49 -14.38 -4.07 0.44
C ASP A 49 -15.26 -3.56 1.61
N PRO A 50 -16.26 -4.34 2.07
CA PRO A 50 -17.09 -3.98 3.20
C PRO A 50 -16.31 -3.69 4.49
N LYS A 51 -15.25 -4.44 4.81
CA LYS A 51 -14.44 -4.24 6.02
C LYS A 51 -13.73 -2.88 6.02
N ILE A 52 -13.22 -2.46 4.85
CA ILE A 52 -12.65 -1.13 4.68
C ILE A 52 -13.71 -0.05 4.89
N ASN A 53 -14.90 -0.24 4.34
CA ASN A 53 -16.00 0.70 4.53
C ASN A 53 -16.40 0.83 6.00
N ASP A 54 -16.51 -0.30 6.71
CA ASP A 54 -16.85 -0.35 8.12
C ASP A 54 -15.76 0.28 9.01
N PHE A 55 -14.48 0.08 8.65
CA PHE A 55 -13.37 0.73 9.35
C PHE A 55 -13.39 2.24 9.18
N ILE A 56 -13.64 2.74 7.96
CA ILE A 56 -13.72 4.20 7.70
C ILE A 56 -14.93 4.80 8.43
N GLU A 57 -16.06 4.10 8.49
CA GLU A 57 -17.24 4.53 9.25
C GLU A 57 -16.94 4.60 10.76
N TRP A 58 -16.29 3.55 11.31
CA TRP A 58 -15.85 3.55 12.70
C TRP A 58 -14.84 4.68 12.98
N LEU A 59 -13.85 4.89 12.11
CA LEU A 59 -12.89 5.99 12.22
C LEU A 59 -13.59 7.35 12.21
N GLY A 60 -14.66 7.49 11.43
CA GLY A 60 -15.51 8.69 11.43
C GLY A 60 -16.14 8.96 12.79
N ALA A 61 -16.63 7.92 13.46
CA ALA A 61 -17.16 8.08 14.81
C ALA A 61 -16.08 8.49 15.83
N GLU A 62 -14.86 7.95 15.72
CA GLU A 62 -13.71 8.34 16.55
C GLU A 62 -13.30 9.80 16.29
N ALA A 63 -13.24 10.22 15.03
CA ALA A 63 -12.89 11.59 14.64
C ALA A 63 -13.92 12.61 15.17
N GLU A 64 -15.20 12.27 15.12
CA GLU A 64 -16.27 13.11 15.65
C GLU A 64 -16.16 13.26 17.17
N VAL A 65 -16.02 12.12 17.89
CA VAL A 65 -15.96 12.13 19.37
C VAL A 65 -14.71 12.82 19.89
N ARG A 66 -13.55 12.62 19.25
CA ARG A 66 -12.26 13.14 19.74
C ARG A 66 -11.98 14.57 19.28
N HIS A 67 -12.44 14.96 18.09
CA HIS A 67 -12.03 16.19 17.44
C HIS A 67 -13.18 17.02 16.86
N GLY A 68 -14.43 16.55 16.92
CA GLY A 68 -15.56 17.22 16.29
C GLY A 68 -15.47 17.25 14.76
N VAL A 69 -14.75 16.30 14.15
CA VAL A 69 -14.56 16.19 12.70
C VAL A 69 -15.44 15.09 12.15
N THR A 70 -16.31 15.42 11.21
CA THR A 70 -17.14 14.43 10.50
C THR A 70 -16.39 13.90 9.28
N ILE A 71 -16.34 12.57 9.08
CA ILE A 71 -15.81 11.95 7.87
C ILE A 71 -16.95 11.52 6.95
N ASN A 72 -16.97 12.03 5.72
CA ASN A 72 -17.84 11.56 4.66
C ASN A 72 -17.03 10.69 3.68
N HIS A 73 -17.24 9.36 3.74
CA HIS A 73 -16.58 8.42 2.86
C HIS A 73 -17.20 8.45 1.45
N VAL A 74 -16.52 9.03 0.48
CA VAL A 74 -16.88 8.97 -0.94
C VAL A 74 -16.26 7.71 -1.54
N LYS A 75 -17.09 6.67 -1.71
CA LYS A 75 -16.64 5.35 -2.18
C LYS A 75 -16.30 5.38 -3.65
N LEU A 76 -15.04 5.07 -3.97
CA LEU A 76 -14.51 5.01 -5.33
C LEU A 76 -14.34 3.57 -5.80
N ALA A 77 -14.56 3.33 -7.09
CA ALA A 77 -14.09 2.13 -7.78
C ALA A 77 -12.59 2.23 -8.15
N SER A 78 -12.12 3.45 -8.43
CA SER A 78 -10.72 3.73 -8.76
C SER A 78 -10.30 5.10 -8.21
N THR A 79 -9.10 5.19 -7.64
CA THR A 79 -8.51 6.45 -7.18
C THR A 79 -8.34 7.47 -8.32
N ALA A 80 -8.16 6.99 -9.56
CA ALA A 80 -8.06 7.85 -10.74
C ALA A 80 -9.28 8.78 -10.92
N ASP A 81 -10.48 8.40 -10.43
CA ASP A 81 -11.68 9.24 -10.50
C ASP A 81 -11.53 10.50 -9.62
N ALA A 82 -10.96 10.37 -8.43
CA ALA A 82 -10.66 11.52 -7.56
C ALA A 82 -9.58 12.43 -8.18
N VAL A 83 -8.52 11.83 -8.74
CA VAL A 83 -7.46 12.58 -9.44
C VAL A 83 -8.01 13.36 -10.62
N ALA A 84 -8.87 12.74 -11.44
CA ALA A 84 -9.53 13.39 -12.57
C ALA A 84 -10.43 14.56 -12.12
N ARG A 85 -11.11 14.39 -10.97
CA ARG A 85 -11.94 15.45 -10.37
C ARG A 85 -11.10 16.66 -9.97
N VAL A 86 -10.03 16.46 -9.21
CA VAL A 86 -9.14 17.55 -8.76
C VAL A 86 -8.47 18.25 -9.95
N LEU A 87 -8.06 17.48 -10.98
CA LEU A 87 -7.50 18.05 -12.21
C LEU A 87 -8.52 18.92 -12.97
N ALA A 88 -9.78 18.49 -13.05
CA ALA A 88 -10.83 19.25 -13.68
C ALA A 88 -11.12 20.57 -12.92
N GLU A 89 -11.10 20.55 -11.60
CA GLU A 89 -11.24 21.74 -10.75
C GLU A 89 -10.08 22.72 -10.98
N GLN A 90 -8.83 22.23 -11.04
CA GLN A 90 -7.67 23.05 -11.39
C GLN A 90 -7.82 23.71 -12.76
N GLN A 91 -8.24 22.94 -13.78
CA GLN A 91 -8.44 23.46 -15.14
C GLN A 91 -9.57 24.48 -15.23
N ALA A 92 -10.57 24.39 -14.35
CA ALA A 92 -11.62 25.38 -14.20
C ALA A 92 -11.19 26.62 -13.40
N GLY A 93 -9.96 26.66 -12.90
CA GLY A 93 -9.43 27.74 -12.08
C GLY A 93 -9.93 27.74 -10.62
N GLN A 94 -10.48 26.61 -10.15
CA GLN A 94 -10.94 26.43 -8.77
C GLN A 94 -9.75 26.12 -7.86
N THR A 95 -9.17 27.14 -7.24
CA THR A 95 -7.99 27.05 -6.37
C THR A 95 -8.35 26.85 -4.90
N GLU A 96 -9.60 26.99 -4.54
CA GLU A 96 -10.18 26.83 -3.21
C GLU A 96 -11.54 26.13 -3.32
N GLU A 97 -12.10 25.69 -2.18
CA GLU A 97 -13.43 25.06 -2.12
C GLU A 97 -13.55 23.84 -3.04
N GLY A 98 -12.48 23.03 -3.14
CA GLY A 98 -12.50 21.76 -3.86
C GLY A 98 -13.46 20.75 -3.24
N ALA A 99 -13.98 19.84 -4.06
CA ALA A 99 -14.92 18.82 -3.61
C ALA A 99 -14.24 17.61 -2.93
N VAL A 100 -12.92 17.57 -2.89
CA VAL A 100 -12.11 16.49 -2.36
C VAL A 100 -11.20 17.03 -1.27
N ASP A 101 -11.33 16.51 -0.03
CA ASP A 101 -10.49 16.95 1.08
C ASP A 101 -9.36 15.97 1.38
N LEU A 102 -9.61 14.68 1.23
CA LEU A 102 -8.64 13.62 1.48
C LEU A 102 -8.80 12.52 0.43
N ILE A 103 -7.68 11.95 -0.01
CA ILE A 103 -7.67 10.85 -0.99
C ILE A 103 -6.86 9.70 -0.42
N TRP A 104 -7.39 8.46 -0.45
CA TRP A 104 -6.55 7.27 -0.35
C TRP A 104 -5.86 7.08 -1.70
N ILE A 105 -4.54 7.17 -1.73
CA ILE A 105 -3.76 7.30 -2.95
C ILE A 105 -2.51 6.42 -2.92
N ASN A 106 -2.09 5.95 -4.10
CA ASN A 106 -0.83 5.24 -4.31
C ASN A 106 -0.36 5.38 -5.78
N GLY A 107 0.93 5.19 -5.99
CA GLY A 107 1.56 4.90 -7.26
C GLY A 107 1.37 5.96 -8.33
N GLU A 108 0.84 5.56 -9.47
CA GLU A 108 0.65 6.45 -10.62
C GLU A 108 -0.28 7.63 -10.33
N ASN A 109 -1.22 7.46 -9.42
CA ASN A 109 -2.14 8.52 -9.00
C ASN A 109 -1.41 9.60 -8.21
N PHE A 110 -0.56 9.21 -7.24
CA PHE A 110 0.30 10.14 -6.51
C PHE A 110 1.29 10.82 -7.45
N ALA A 111 1.97 10.07 -8.31
CA ALA A 111 2.89 10.61 -9.31
C ALA A 111 2.22 11.66 -10.21
N ALA A 112 1.00 11.37 -10.70
CA ALA A 112 0.23 12.28 -11.55
C ALA A 112 -0.18 13.56 -10.81
N MET A 113 -0.61 13.45 -9.55
CA MET A 113 -0.96 14.61 -8.75
C MET A 113 0.25 15.47 -8.41
N LYS A 114 1.38 14.84 -8.05
CA LYS A 114 2.63 15.53 -7.73
C LYS A 114 3.20 16.28 -8.92
N ASP A 115 3.27 15.62 -10.09
CA ASP A 115 3.76 16.22 -11.35
C ASP A 115 2.97 17.46 -11.74
N LYS A 116 1.66 17.46 -11.51
CA LYS A 116 0.74 18.57 -11.89
C LYS A 116 0.54 19.61 -10.79
N GLY A 117 1.23 19.48 -9.64
CA GLY A 117 1.06 20.41 -8.52
C GLY A 117 -0.36 20.38 -7.92
N LEU A 118 -0.99 19.21 -7.87
CA LEU A 118 -2.35 19.02 -7.37
C LEU A 118 -2.41 18.67 -5.88
N LEU A 119 -1.28 18.68 -5.17
CA LEU A 119 -1.17 18.30 -3.76
C LEU A 119 -0.96 19.52 -2.88
N TYR A 120 -1.58 19.50 -1.71
CA TYR A 120 -1.27 20.39 -0.59
C TYR A 120 -0.13 19.80 0.24
N GLY A 121 0.82 20.59 0.66
CA GLY A 121 1.93 20.14 1.52
C GLY A 121 3.25 20.84 1.23
N PRO A 122 4.35 20.30 1.82
CA PRO A 122 4.40 19.11 2.68
C PRO A 122 3.60 19.28 3.98
N PHE A 123 2.86 18.26 4.40
CA PHE A 123 2.08 18.29 5.66
C PHE A 123 2.37 17.07 6.56
N ALA A 124 2.68 15.90 5.97
CA ALA A 124 2.75 14.66 6.72
C ALA A 124 3.83 14.67 7.81
N THR A 125 5.00 15.28 7.51
CA THR A 125 6.10 15.41 8.47
C THR A 125 5.82 16.38 9.61
N GLU A 126 4.77 17.21 9.49
CA GLU A 126 4.32 18.16 10.51
C GLU A 126 3.23 17.57 11.43
N LEU A 127 2.74 16.36 11.16
CA LEU A 127 1.76 15.69 12.00
C LEU A 127 2.38 15.29 13.35
N PRO A 128 1.69 15.48 14.48
CA PRO A 128 2.20 15.11 15.81
C PRO A 128 2.62 13.66 15.94
N ASN A 129 1.92 12.74 15.25
CA ASN A 129 2.20 11.30 15.30
C ASN A 129 3.23 10.84 14.26
N TRP A 130 3.70 11.72 13.37
CA TRP A 130 4.73 11.38 12.39
C TRP A 130 6.01 10.76 13.01
N PRO A 131 6.52 11.23 14.17
CA PRO A 131 7.70 10.62 14.80
C PRO A 131 7.55 9.15 15.17
N LEU A 132 6.32 8.61 15.18
CA LEU A 132 6.03 7.20 15.46
C LEU A 132 6.19 6.31 14.22
N VAL A 133 6.21 6.90 13.01
CA VAL A 133 6.34 6.17 11.74
C VAL A 133 7.73 5.55 11.61
N ASP A 134 7.79 4.29 11.20
CA ASP A 134 9.04 3.52 11.06
C ASP A 134 9.76 3.81 9.75
N VAL A 135 10.23 5.04 9.59
CA VAL A 135 10.94 5.47 8.38
C VAL A 135 12.23 4.67 8.13
N ALA A 136 12.90 4.23 9.20
CA ALA A 136 14.17 3.51 9.09
C ALA A 136 13.97 2.02 8.76
N GLY A 137 12.97 1.37 9.39
CA GLY A 137 12.70 -0.05 9.20
C GLY A 137 11.78 -0.37 8.02
N LYS A 138 11.00 0.63 7.58
CA LYS A 138 9.99 0.49 6.51
C LYS A 138 10.14 1.60 5.46
N PRO A 139 11.17 1.57 4.59
CA PRO A 139 11.40 2.65 3.62
C PRO A 139 10.20 2.97 2.71
N ALA A 140 9.29 2.02 2.50
CA ALA A 140 8.07 2.22 1.72
C ALA A 140 7.12 3.27 2.33
N VAL A 141 7.25 3.64 3.62
CA VAL A 141 6.40 4.68 4.23
C VAL A 141 6.77 6.12 3.80
N VAL A 142 7.89 6.29 3.13
CA VAL A 142 8.35 7.58 2.56
C VAL A 142 8.66 7.50 1.07
N THR A 143 8.26 6.39 0.43
CA THR A 143 8.49 6.17 -1.01
C THR A 143 7.28 5.46 -1.60
N ASP A 144 6.57 6.13 -2.51
CA ASP A 144 5.45 5.54 -3.23
C ASP A 144 5.87 5.21 -4.67
N PHE A 145 5.85 3.90 -5.02
CA PHE A 145 6.28 3.39 -6.34
C PHE A 145 7.57 4.02 -6.85
N THR A 146 8.62 4.03 -6.04
CA THR A 146 9.94 4.64 -6.31
C THR A 146 9.99 6.18 -6.22
N LEU A 147 8.86 6.86 -6.08
CA LEU A 147 8.81 8.30 -5.95
C LEU A 147 8.86 8.71 -4.48
N PRO A 148 9.82 9.54 -4.03
CA PRO A 148 9.82 10.05 -2.67
C PRO A 148 8.55 10.84 -2.37
N THR A 149 7.93 10.58 -1.21
CA THR A 149 6.69 11.25 -0.79
C THR A 149 6.90 12.73 -0.49
N GLU A 150 8.09 13.08 0.03
CA GLU A 150 8.49 14.44 0.41
C GLU A 150 7.46 15.12 1.36
N GLY A 151 6.71 14.32 2.12
CA GLY A 151 5.70 14.79 3.04
C GLY A 151 4.38 15.24 2.41
N TYR A 152 4.14 14.99 1.12
CA TYR A 152 2.88 15.30 0.43
C TYR A 152 1.79 14.26 0.63
N GLU A 153 2.14 13.13 1.23
CA GLU A 153 1.21 12.08 1.64
C GLU A 153 1.66 11.46 2.96
N SER A 154 0.70 10.97 3.75
CA SER A 154 0.90 10.32 5.03
C SER A 154 0.59 8.83 4.91
N PRO A 155 1.52 7.92 5.31
CA PRO A 155 1.26 6.49 5.30
C PRO A 155 0.28 6.12 6.41
N TRP A 156 -0.58 5.12 6.19
CA TRP A 156 -1.50 4.68 7.24
C TRP A 156 -1.63 3.15 7.38
N ALA A 157 -1.18 2.39 6.39
CA ALA A 157 -1.19 0.93 6.41
C ALA A 157 -0.08 0.36 5.54
N MET A 158 0.38 -0.85 5.85
CA MET A 158 1.29 -1.62 5.00
C MET A 158 0.56 -2.80 4.40
N ALA A 159 0.88 -3.11 3.15
CA ALA A 159 0.37 -4.26 2.43
C ALA A 159 1.53 -5.06 1.82
N GLN A 160 1.34 -6.38 1.63
CA GLN A 160 2.31 -7.25 0.98
C GLN A 160 1.59 -8.39 0.27
N LEU A 161 2.01 -8.71 -0.94
CA LEU A 161 1.47 -9.84 -1.70
C LEU A 161 1.73 -11.14 -0.96
N VAL A 162 0.67 -11.87 -0.72
CA VAL A 162 0.69 -13.23 -0.18
C VAL A 162 -0.12 -14.16 -1.07
N PHE A 163 0.16 -15.45 -0.95
CA PHE A 163 -0.60 -16.52 -1.58
C PHE A 163 -1.38 -17.26 -0.50
N GLU A 164 -2.64 -17.53 -0.74
CA GLU A 164 -3.52 -18.30 0.13
C GLU A 164 -3.76 -19.68 -0.47
N TYR A 165 -3.77 -20.72 0.35
CA TYR A 165 -3.97 -22.10 -0.12
C TYR A 165 -4.65 -22.96 0.93
N ASP A 166 -5.38 -23.99 0.50
CA ASP A 166 -6.02 -24.93 1.41
C ASP A 166 -5.13 -26.17 1.62
N THR A 167 -4.64 -26.35 2.85
CA THR A 167 -3.76 -27.47 3.23
C THR A 167 -4.43 -28.84 3.07
N ALA A 168 -5.76 -28.91 3.07
CA ALA A 168 -6.49 -30.15 2.83
C ALA A 168 -6.40 -30.61 1.37
N ARG A 169 -6.19 -29.67 0.42
CA ARG A 169 -6.07 -29.97 -1.01
C ARG A 169 -4.63 -29.88 -1.50
N LEU A 170 -3.84 -28.98 -0.92
CA LEU A 170 -2.45 -28.73 -1.25
C LEU A 170 -1.60 -28.80 0.03
N PRO A 171 -1.11 -29.97 0.46
CA PRO A 171 -0.37 -30.11 1.72
C PRO A 171 0.92 -29.29 1.79
N THR A 172 1.57 -29.04 0.64
CA THR A 172 2.82 -28.29 0.55
C THR A 172 2.71 -27.30 -0.62
N PRO A 173 2.73 -25.99 -0.36
CA PRO A 173 2.63 -24.99 -1.40
C PRO A 173 3.96 -24.82 -2.16
N PRO A 174 3.93 -24.33 -3.42
CA PRO A 174 5.13 -24.07 -4.19
C PRO A 174 5.92 -22.90 -3.59
N ALA A 175 7.19 -23.14 -3.22
CA ALA A 175 8.01 -22.14 -2.53
C ALA A 175 8.70 -21.15 -3.47
N THR A 176 8.77 -21.42 -4.79
CA THR A 176 9.44 -20.57 -5.77
C THR A 176 8.51 -20.29 -6.95
N LEU A 177 8.79 -19.22 -7.70
CA LEU A 177 8.04 -18.90 -8.91
C LEU A 177 8.09 -20.04 -9.95
N ALA A 178 9.24 -20.70 -10.10
CA ALA A 178 9.39 -21.87 -10.99
C ALA A 178 8.50 -23.03 -10.53
N ALA A 179 8.51 -23.34 -9.23
CA ALA A 179 7.66 -24.39 -8.66
C ALA A 179 6.16 -24.03 -8.78
N LEU A 180 5.80 -22.74 -8.65
CA LEU A 180 4.42 -22.27 -8.86
C LEU A 180 3.99 -22.50 -10.31
N LYS A 181 4.82 -22.16 -11.28
CA LYS A 181 4.55 -22.41 -12.72
C LYS A 181 4.34 -23.90 -13.00
N ASP A 182 5.26 -24.75 -12.49
CA ASP A 182 5.21 -26.19 -12.70
C ASP A 182 3.96 -26.79 -12.03
N TRP A 183 3.59 -26.29 -10.84
CA TRP A 183 2.37 -26.71 -10.16
C TRP A 183 1.11 -26.29 -10.94
N ILE A 184 1.02 -25.03 -11.44
CA ILE A 184 -0.11 -24.55 -12.24
C ILE A 184 -0.31 -25.43 -13.49
N THR A 185 0.79 -25.74 -14.19
CA THR A 185 0.71 -26.56 -15.42
C THR A 185 0.32 -28.02 -15.16
N ALA A 186 0.71 -28.55 -13.99
CA ALA A 186 0.35 -29.90 -13.56
C ALA A 186 -1.09 -30.00 -13.01
N HIS A 187 -1.70 -28.89 -12.59
CA HIS A 187 -3.04 -28.84 -11.97
C HIS A 187 -3.95 -27.85 -12.73
N PRO A 188 -4.33 -28.15 -13.98
CA PRO A 188 -5.13 -27.26 -14.80
C PRO A 188 -6.46 -26.86 -14.13
N GLY A 189 -6.79 -25.59 -14.20
CA GLY A 189 -8.00 -25.02 -13.61
C GLY A 189 -7.89 -24.65 -12.13
N ARG A 190 -6.78 -24.93 -11.45
CA ARG A 190 -6.66 -24.80 -9.99
C ARG A 190 -6.01 -23.48 -9.52
N PHE A 191 -5.69 -22.57 -10.45
CA PHE A 191 -5.14 -21.25 -10.22
C PHE A 191 -5.67 -20.22 -11.21
N THR A 192 -5.80 -18.98 -10.76
CA THR A 192 -6.02 -17.81 -11.60
C THR A 192 -5.59 -16.53 -10.83
N TYR A 193 -5.72 -15.39 -11.48
CA TYR A 193 -5.47 -14.06 -10.91
C TYR A 193 -6.50 -13.06 -11.47
N PRO A 194 -6.77 -11.91 -10.81
CA PRO A 194 -7.69 -10.91 -11.33
C PRO A 194 -7.21 -10.31 -12.65
N GLN A 195 -8.15 -9.97 -13.52
CA GLN A 195 -7.84 -9.38 -14.82
C GLN A 195 -7.28 -7.95 -14.65
N PRO A 196 -6.09 -7.63 -15.24
CA PRO A 196 -5.69 -6.24 -15.39
C PRO A 196 -6.80 -5.39 -16.10
N PRO A 197 -7.05 -4.14 -15.65
CA PRO A 197 -6.18 -3.32 -14.81
C PRO A 197 -6.37 -3.48 -13.29
N ASP A 198 -7.04 -4.53 -12.80
CA ASP A 198 -7.13 -4.77 -11.35
C ASP A 198 -5.73 -4.76 -10.71
N TYR A 199 -5.63 -4.09 -9.55
CA TYR A 199 -4.35 -3.88 -8.87
C TYR A 199 -3.67 -5.18 -8.45
N LEU A 200 -4.44 -6.15 -7.90
CA LEU A 200 -3.89 -7.44 -7.46
C LEU A 200 -3.42 -8.28 -8.66
N GLY A 201 -4.17 -8.25 -9.76
CA GLY A 201 -3.76 -8.87 -11.02
C GLY A 201 -2.44 -8.30 -11.53
N LEU A 202 -2.30 -6.98 -11.56
CA LEU A 202 -1.06 -6.31 -11.95
C LEU A 202 0.08 -6.60 -10.96
N THR A 203 -0.21 -6.70 -9.66
CA THR A 203 0.79 -7.07 -8.66
C THR A 203 1.31 -8.49 -8.88
N PHE A 204 0.45 -9.43 -9.25
CA PHE A 204 0.91 -10.76 -9.66
C PHE A 204 1.85 -10.70 -10.89
N LEU A 205 1.52 -9.92 -11.91
CA LEU A 205 2.38 -9.76 -13.09
C LEU A 205 3.73 -9.14 -12.75
N LYS A 206 3.74 -8.11 -11.89
CA LYS A 206 4.96 -7.48 -11.38
C LYS A 206 5.79 -8.47 -10.55
N GLN A 207 5.16 -9.28 -9.69
CA GLN A 207 5.82 -10.34 -8.92
C GLN A 207 6.47 -11.38 -9.83
N VAL A 208 5.77 -11.81 -10.88
CA VAL A 208 6.35 -12.71 -11.89
C VAL A 208 7.56 -12.06 -12.56
N LEU A 209 7.44 -10.79 -12.97
CA LEU A 209 8.53 -10.06 -13.64
C LEU A 209 9.78 -9.98 -12.74
N TYR A 210 9.63 -9.70 -11.44
CA TYR A 210 10.74 -9.76 -10.48
C TYR A 210 11.45 -11.10 -10.47
N GLY A 211 10.72 -12.19 -10.58
CA GLY A 211 11.27 -13.54 -10.51
C GLY A 211 11.87 -14.06 -11.82
N VAL A 212 11.55 -13.46 -12.98
CA VAL A 212 12.04 -13.92 -14.29
C VAL A 212 12.97 -12.94 -14.98
N MET A 213 13.02 -11.68 -14.54
CA MET A 213 13.86 -10.65 -15.14
C MET A 213 15.35 -10.85 -14.77
N ALA A 214 16.24 -10.68 -15.74
CA ALA A 214 17.67 -10.88 -15.51
C ALA A 214 18.28 -9.85 -14.54
N ASP A 215 17.79 -8.62 -14.59
CA ASP A 215 18.20 -7.52 -13.71
C ASP A 215 16.95 -6.80 -13.16
N PRO A 216 16.40 -7.25 -12.03
CA PRO A 216 15.19 -6.65 -11.45
C PRO A 216 15.43 -5.25 -10.88
N THR A 217 16.69 -4.78 -10.71
CA THR A 217 16.95 -3.41 -10.25
C THR A 217 16.46 -2.35 -11.23
N ARG A 218 16.32 -2.71 -12.50
CA ARG A 218 15.76 -1.85 -13.55
C ARG A 218 14.30 -1.49 -13.32
N LEU A 219 13.58 -2.31 -12.56
CA LEU A 219 12.18 -2.03 -12.18
C LEU A 219 12.04 -0.77 -11.32
N GLN A 220 13.12 -0.35 -10.67
CA GLN A 220 13.16 0.88 -9.87
C GLN A 220 13.38 2.16 -10.71
N GLN A 221 13.54 2.03 -12.02
CA GLN A 221 13.70 3.13 -12.97
C GLN A 221 12.48 3.22 -13.91
N PRO A 222 12.20 4.39 -14.49
CA PRO A 222 11.17 4.49 -15.53
C PRO A 222 11.40 3.48 -16.68
N VAL A 223 10.31 3.05 -17.28
CA VAL A 223 10.35 2.23 -18.50
C VAL A 223 11.20 2.93 -19.57
N GLY A 224 12.16 2.20 -20.14
CA GLY A 224 13.07 2.67 -21.19
C GLY A 224 13.03 1.80 -22.45
N GLU A 225 13.96 2.04 -23.37
CA GLU A 225 14.06 1.33 -24.65
C GLU A 225 14.21 -0.19 -24.51
N GLY A 226 14.74 -0.69 -23.37
CA GLY A 226 14.90 -2.11 -23.08
C GLY A 226 13.63 -2.85 -22.70
N TYR A 227 12.50 -2.18 -22.52
CA TYR A 227 11.24 -2.73 -22.00
C TYR A 227 10.81 -4.04 -22.67
N THR A 228 10.84 -4.12 -23.99
CA THR A 228 10.43 -5.32 -24.73
C THR A 228 11.28 -6.54 -24.40
N ALA A 229 12.60 -6.34 -24.25
CA ALA A 229 13.52 -7.41 -23.87
C ALA A 229 13.35 -7.80 -22.40
N ASP A 230 13.15 -6.82 -21.53
CA ASP A 230 12.98 -7.01 -20.10
C ASP A 230 11.69 -7.76 -19.76
N THR A 231 10.60 -7.51 -20.51
CA THR A 231 9.29 -8.15 -20.29
C THR A 231 9.09 -9.43 -21.09
N ALA A 232 9.94 -9.75 -22.05
CA ALA A 232 9.82 -10.98 -22.83
C ALA A 232 9.72 -12.26 -21.95
N PRO A 233 10.51 -12.43 -20.86
CA PRO A 233 10.37 -13.57 -19.96
C PRO A 233 9.02 -13.62 -19.22
N LEU A 234 8.43 -12.46 -18.87
CA LEU A 234 7.09 -12.37 -18.28
C LEU A 234 6.06 -12.95 -19.24
N TRP A 235 6.06 -12.49 -20.49
CA TRP A 235 5.09 -12.97 -21.50
C TRP A 235 5.27 -14.46 -21.77
N ALA A 236 6.52 -14.93 -21.86
CA ALA A 236 6.80 -16.36 -22.02
C ALA A 236 6.31 -17.20 -20.82
N PHE A 237 6.38 -16.68 -19.59
CA PHE A 237 5.82 -17.32 -18.41
C PHE A 237 4.29 -17.39 -18.51
N LEU A 238 3.63 -16.27 -18.85
CA LEU A 238 2.18 -16.20 -18.96
C LEU A 238 1.65 -17.11 -20.08
N ASP A 239 2.30 -17.15 -21.24
CA ASP A 239 1.94 -18.04 -22.34
C ASP A 239 1.96 -19.53 -21.93
N GLN A 240 2.85 -19.91 -21.00
CA GLN A 240 2.93 -21.28 -20.49
C GLN A 240 1.79 -21.59 -19.49
N ILE A 241 1.42 -20.65 -18.61
CA ILE A 241 0.42 -20.92 -17.56
C ILE A 241 -1.02 -20.69 -18.04
N HIS A 242 -1.28 -19.76 -18.96
CA HIS A 242 -2.64 -19.36 -19.36
C HIS A 242 -3.51 -20.54 -19.82
N PRO A 243 -3.01 -21.51 -20.61
CA PRO A 243 -3.82 -22.68 -20.98
C PRO A 243 -4.25 -23.54 -19.78
N ALA A 244 -3.51 -23.46 -18.67
CA ALA A 244 -3.79 -24.21 -17.44
C ALA A 244 -4.49 -23.39 -16.34
N LEU A 245 -4.78 -22.10 -16.57
CA LEU A 245 -5.53 -21.31 -15.62
C LEU A 245 -7.01 -21.74 -15.53
N TRP A 246 -7.67 -21.32 -14.46
CA TRP A 246 -9.11 -21.44 -14.30
C TRP A 246 -9.84 -21.03 -15.58
N ARG A 247 -10.79 -21.86 -16.01
CA ARG A 247 -11.50 -21.70 -17.29
C ARG A 247 -10.60 -21.49 -18.52
N GLN A 248 -9.32 -21.94 -18.45
CA GLN A 248 -8.37 -21.82 -19.56
C GLN A 248 -8.18 -20.37 -20.03
N SER A 249 -8.12 -19.41 -19.09
CA SER A 249 -8.02 -17.96 -19.33
C SER A 249 -9.16 -17.36 -20.19
N ARG A 250 -10.30 -18.06 -20.32
CA ARG A 250 -11.49 -17.52 -21.00
C ARG A 250 -12.36 -16.66 -20.10
N ALA A 251 -12.03 -16.60 -18.83
CA ALA A 251 -12.58 -15.72 -17.82
C ALA A 251 -11.55 -15.49 -16.72
N PHE A 252 -11.62 -14.35 -16.09
CA PHE A 252 -10.81 -13.97 -14.93
C PHE A 252 -11.73 -13.40 -13.84
N PRO A 253 -11.39 -13.57 -12.54
CA PRO A 253 -12.09 -12.84 -11.48
C PRO A 253 -11.89 -11.34 -11.66
N GLU A 254 -12.90 -10.57 -11.28
CA GLU A 254 -12.90 -9.12 -11.43
C GLU A 254 -11.92 -8.43 -10.46
N ASN A 255 -11.81 -8.98 -9.23
CA ASN A 255 -11.07 -8.38 -8.12
C ASN A 255 -10.69 -9.44 -7.07
N GLU A 256 -10.03 -9.00 -5.99
CA GLU A 256 -9.62 -9.87 -4.87
C GLU A 256 -10.80 -10.60 -4.19
N PRO A 257 -11.94 -9.97 -3.84
CA PRO A 257 -13.09 -10.69 -3.29
C PRO A 257 -13.60 -11.82 -4.20
N ALA A 258 -13.72 -11.57 -5.50
CA ALA A 258 -14.13 -12.58 -6.48
C ALA A 258 -13.11 -13.73 -6.59
N LEU A 259 -11.81 -13.43 -6.53
CA LEU A 259 -10.75 -14.44 -6.50
C LEU A 259 -10.81 -15.28 -5.21
N GLY A 260 -10.99 -14.65 -4.05
CA GLY A 260 -11.13 -15.33 -2.75
C GLY A 260 -12.33 -16.27 -2.71
N GLN A 261 -13.43 -15.90 -3.37
CA GLN A 261 -14.61 -16.76 -3.48
C GLN A 261 -14.29 -18.06 -4.26
N LEU A 262 -13.45 -18.02 -5.29
CA LEU A 262 -13.04 -19.23 -6.00
C LEU A 262 -12.25 -20.20 -5.10
N LEU A 263 -11.45 -19.69 -4.16
CA LEU A 263 -10.77 -20.51 -3.16
C LEU A 263 -11.77 -21.11 -2.18
N ALA A 264 -12.73 -20.32 -1.68
CA ALA A 264 -13.80 -20.75 -0.78
C ALA A 264 -14.65 -21.87 -1.37
N ASP A 265 -15.02 -21.73 -2.65
CA ASP A 265 -15.83 -22.69 -3.42
C ASP A 265 -15.01 -23.92 -3.90
N ALA A 266 -13.73 -23.98 -3.57
CA ALA A 266 -12.82 -25.02 -4.02
C ALA A 266 -12.69 -25.12 -5.55
N GLU A 267 -12.97 -24.03 -6.30
CA GLU A 267 -12.70 -23.96 -7.74
C GLU A 267 -11.20 -23.75 -8.01
N THR A 268 -10.49 -23.05 -7.10
CA THR A 268 -9.02 -22.94 -7.10
C THR A 268 -8.43 -23.51 -5.82
N ASP A 269 -7.14 -23.88 -5.84
CA ASP A 269 -6.40 -24.37 -4.66
C ASP A 269 -5.43 -23.33 -4.12
N ILE A 270 -5.08 -22.34 -4.96
CA ILE A 270 -4.26 -21.18 -4.61
C ILE A 270 -5.00 -19.92 -5.04
N SER A 271 -5.02 -18.94 -4.14
CA SER A 271 -5.50 -17.57 -4.33
C SER A 271 -4.38 -16.58 -4.05
N LEU A 272 -4.64 -15.31 -4.25
CA LEU A 272 -3.74 -14.18 -3.98
C LEU A 272 -4.44 -13.19 -3.07
N SER A 273 -3.69 -12.51 -2.21
CA SER A 273 -4.14 -11.35 -1.47
C SER A 273 -3.02 -10.33 -1.34
N PHE A 274 -3.37 -9.05 -1.35
CA PHE A 274 -2.41 -8.00 -1.00
C PHE A 274 -2.49 -7.62 0.48
N ASN A 275 -3.36 -8.30 1.24
CA ASN A 275 -3.51 -8.17 2.68
C ASN A 275 -3.07 -9.46 3.39
N PRO A 276 -1.93 -9.47 4.11
CA PRO A 276 -1.44 -10.66 4.81
C PRO A 276 -2.38 -11.22 5.90
N GLY A 277 -3.28 -10.40 6.43
CA GLY A 277 -4.25 -10.81 7.46
C GLY A 277 -5.55 -11.37 6.92
N ARG A 278 -5.81 -11.24 5.60
CA ARG A 278 -7.11 -11.57 5.00
C ARG A 278 -7.55 -13.01 5.24
N ALA A 279 -6.70 -14.00 5.02
CA ALA A 279 -7.07 -15.40 5.18
C ALA A 279 -7.54 -15.71 6.61
N SER A 280 -6.86 -15.18 7.64
CA SER A 280 -7.29 -15.33 9.04
C SER A 280 -8.64 -14.68 9.30
N ALA A 281 -8.85 -13.48 8.77
CA ALA A 281 -10.11 -12.77 8.87
C ALA A 281 -11.28 -13.52 8.23
N GLU A 282 -11.09 -14.07 7.04
CA GLU A 282 -12.11 -14.84 6.32
C GLU A 282 -12.38 -16.21 6.96
N ILE A 283 -11.37 -16.84 7.59
CA ILE A 283 -11.57 -18.05 8.42
C ILE A 283 -12.41 -17.71 9.64
N ALA A 284 -12.10 -16.63 10.36
CA ALA A 284 -12.86 -16.19 11.53
C ALA A 284 -14.31 -15.86 11.19
N ALA A 285 -14.56 -15.26 10.02
CA ALA A 285 -15.89 -14.96 9.50
C ALA A 285 -16.64 -16.21 8.99
N GLY A 286 -15.98 -17.37 8.87
CA GLY A 286 -16.57 -18.59 8.32
C GLY A 286 -16.68 -18.64 6.79
N ASN A 287 -16.04 -17.70 6.11
CA ASN A 287 -16.03 -17.61 4.64
C ASN A 287 -14.95 -18.49 3.99
N LEU A 288 -13.86 -18.80 4.72
CA LEU A 288 -12.84 -19.75 4.29
C LEU A 288 -12.75 -20.95 5.23
N ALA A 289 -12.33 -22.08 4.71
CA ALA A 289 -12.10 -23.29 5.49
C ALA A 289 -11.00 -23.07 6.53
N PRO A 290 -11.08 -23.68 7.75
CA PRO A 290 -10.07 -23.53 8.80
C PRO A 290 -8.71 -24.14 8.41
N THR A 291 -8.65 -24.89 7.34
CA THR A 291 -7.44 -25.48 6.73
C THR A 291 -6.69 -24.52 5.82
N VAL A 292 -7.24 -23.36 5.49
CA VAL A 292 -6.55 -22.36 4.66
C VAL A 292 -5.35 -21.77 5.42
N ARG A 293 -4.25 -21.58 4.70
CA ARG A 293 -2.99 -20.99 5.19
C ARG A 293 -2.46 -20.01 4.15
N THR A 294 -1.46 -19.24 4.56
CA THR A 294 -0.79 -18.25 3.73
C THR A 294 0.66 -18.65 3.50
N PHE A 295 1.21 -18.37 2.33
CA PHE A 295 2.62 -18.50 2.03
C PHE A 295 3.12 -17.34 1.18
N VAL A 296 4.43 -17.17 1.13
CA VAL A 296 5.14 -16.22 0.27
C VAL A 296 6.18 -16.95 -0.57
N LEU A 297 6.58 -16.37 -1.70
CA LEU A 297 7.65 -16.94 -2.52
C LEU A 297 9.02 -16.63 -1.91
N GLN A 298 9.95 -17.56 -2.07
CA GLN A 298 11.35 -17.35 -1.72
C GLN A 298 11.92 -16.16 -2.48
N GLY A 299 12.69 -15.31 -1.77
CA GLY A 299 13.24 -14.07 -2.31
C GLY A 299 12.37 -12.83 -2.01
N GLY A 300 11.18 -13.04 -1.44
CA GLY A 300 10.26 -11.98 -1.04
C GLY A 300 9.11 -11.75 -2.01
N THR A 301 8.16 -10.95 -1.58
CA THR A 301 7.01 -10.55 -2.36
C THR A 301 6.82 -9.04 -2.34
N ILE A 302 6.17 -8.50 -3.37
CA ILE A 302 5.93 -7.06 -3.49
C ILE A 302 5.06 -6.59 -2.32
N GLY A 303 5.46 -5.46 -1.73
CA GLY A 303 4.69 -4.75 -0.73
C GLY A 303 4.88 -3.25 -0.81
N ASN A 304 3.92 -2.50 -0.28
CA ASN A 304 3.95 -1.05 -0.25
C ASN A 304 3.25 -0.51 1.00
N ALA A 305 3.25 0.82 1.14
CA ALA A 305 2.38 1.52 2.08
C ALA A 305 1.14 2.05 1.37
N SER A 306 0.04 2.11 2.08
CA SER A 306 -1.14 2.88 1.68
C SER A 306 -1.03 4.28 2.27
N PHE A 307 -1.39 5.29 1.47
CA PHE A 307 -1.24 6.69 1.85
C PHE A 307 -2.58 7.45 1.79
N VAL A 308 -2.61 8.56 2.52
CA VAL A 308 -3.60 9.61 2.32
C VAL A 308 -2.91 10.91 1.92
N ALA A 309 -3.49 11.61 0.95
CA ALA A 309 -3.02 12.90 0.47
C ALA A 309 -4.13 13.94 0.48
N ILE A 310 -3.76 15.20 0.61
CA ILE A 310 -4.66 16.35 0.62
C ILE A 310 -4.52 17.08 -0.71
N PRO A 311 -5.61 17.31 -1.48
CA PRO A 311 -5.55 18.12 -2.69
C PRO A 311 -5.19 19.58 -2.43
N PHE A 312 -4.58 20.25 -3.42
CA PHE A 312 -4.16 21.65 -3.34
C PHE A 312 -5.30 22.62 -3.03
N ASN A 313 -6.52 22.31 -3.45
CA ASN A 313 -7.72 23.13 -3.30
C ASN A 313 -8.72 22.59 -2.28
N ALA A 314 -8.31 21.63 -1.42
CA ALA A 314 -9.18 21.05 -0.40
C ALA A 314 -9.85 22.13 0.46
N SER A 315 -11.15 21.98 0.70
CA SER A 315 -11.97 22.92 1.48
C SER A 315 -11.67 22.85 2.98
N HIS A 316 -11.37 21.64 3.48
CA HIS A 316 -11.25 21.34 4.90
C HIS A 316 -9.87 20.75 5.23
N ARG A 317 -8.80 21.49 4.89
CA ARG A 317 -7.39 21.05 5.06
C ARG A 317 -7.05 20.73 6.51
N ALA A 318 -7.54 21.54 7.46
CA ALA A 318 -7.29 21.33 8.88
C ALA A 318 -7.87 19.99 9.35
N ALA A 319 -9.14 19.73 9.02
CA ALA A 319 -9.78 18.46 9.36
C ALA A 319 -9.14 17.27 8.63
N ALA A 320 -8.70 17.41 7.36
CA ALA A 320 -7.98 16.38 6.64
C ALA A 320 -6.63 16.03 7.30
N GLN A 321 -5.89 17.03 7.83
CA GLN A 321 -4.68 16.80 8.62
C GLN A 321 -4.98 16.08 9.95
N VAL A 322 -6.09 16.43 10.62
CA VAL A 322 -6.53 15.73 11.85
C VAL A 322 -6.83 14.27 11.55
N VAL A 323 -7.55 13.95 10.47
CA VAL A 323 -7.81 12.55 10.06
C VAL A 323 -6.51 11.83 9.72
N ALA A 324 -5.58 12.46 8.99
CA ALA A 324 -4.28 11.87 8.66
C ALA A 324 -3.44 11.59 9.92
N ASN A 325 -3.48 12.48 10.92
CA ASN A 325 -2.80 12.27 12.19
C ASN A 325 -3.47 11.16 13.02
N LEU A 326 -4.80 11.10 13.04
CA LEU A 326 -5.58 10.06 13.72
C LEU A 326 -5.24 8.67 13.19
N LEU A 327 -5.09 8.53 11.87
CA LEU A 327 -4.65 7.28 11.22
C LEU A 327 -3.27 6.80 11.68
N LEU A 328 -2.42 7.66 12.24
CA LEU A 328 -1.10 7.32 12.79
C LEU A 328 -1.14 7.04 14.30
N GLU A 329 -2.28 7.12 14.96
CA GLU A 329 -2.36 6.80 16.39
C GLU A 329 -2.17 5.30 16.64
N PRO A 330 -1.40 4.90 17.68
CA PRO A 330 -1.13 3.49 17.97
C PRO A 330 -2.40 2.64 18.13
N GLU A 331 -3.43 3.16 18.79
CA GLU A 331 -4.72 2.49 18.99
C GLU A 331 -5.43 2.22 17.64
N ILE A 332 -5.46 3.22 16.76
CA ILE A 332 -6.07 3.12 15.42
C ILE A 332 -5.29 2.11 14.56
N GLN A 333 -3.96 2.16 14.63
CA GLN A 333 -3.07 1.25 13.92
C GLN A 333 -3.18 -0.19 14.42
N ALA A 334 -3.29 -0.40 15.76
CA ALA A 334 -3.51 -1.72 16.34
C ALA A 334 -4.85 -2.29 15.89
N ARG A 335 -5.91 -1.48 15.87
CA ARG A 335 -7.22 -1.88 15.35
C ARG A 335 -7.18 -2.22 13.86
N ALA A 336 -6.48 -1.44 13.05
CA ALA A 336 -6.31 -1.74 11.62
C ALA A 336 -5.54 -3.05 11.40
N GLN A 337 -4.63 -3.42 12.31
CA GLN A 337 -3.86 -4.66 12.23
C GLN A 337 -4.64 -5.89 12.70
N ASP A 338 -5.73 -5.74 13.45
CA ASP A 338 -6.59 -6.86 13.85
C ASP A 338 -7.20 -7.52 12.60
N PRO A 339 -6.96 -8.83 12.35
CA PRO A 339 -7.53 -9.54 11.20
C PRO A 339 -9.06 -9.57 11.18
N ASN A 340 -9.70 -9.45 12.33
CA ASN A 340 -11.16 -9.36 12.41
C ASN A 340 -11.69 -8.01 11.89
N ILE A 341 -10.83 -7.01 11.79
CA ILE A 341 -11.15 -5.66 11.30
C ILE A 341 -10.60 -5.52 9.86
N LEU A 342 -9.29 -5.20 9.70
CA LEU A 342 -8.66 -5.08 8.38
C LEU A 342 -7.54 -6.09 8.15
N GLY A 343 -6.72 -6.40 9.17
CA GLY A 343 -5.53 -7.23 9.04
C GLY A 343 -4.36 -6.54 8.34
N PHE A 344 -4.39 -5.21 8.22
CA PHE A 344 -3.31 -4.42 7.61
C PHE A 344 -2.14 -4.27 8.58
N GLN A 345 -0.92 -4.39 8.07
CA GLN A 345 0.25 -4.17 8.92
C GLN A 345 0.43 -2.69 9.25
N THR A 346 0.92 -2.41 10.48
CA THR A 346 1.18 -1.05 10.93
C THR A 346 2.34 -0.38 10.20
N VAL A 347 2.26 0.93 10.04
CA VAL A 347 3.35 1.79 9.56
C VAL A 347 4.28 2.24 10.71
N LEU A 348 3.92 1.97 11.96
CA LEU A 348 4.63 2.47 13.14
C LEU A 348 5.87 1.65 13.47
N ASN A 349 6.83 2.29 14.13
CA ASN A 349 7.97 1.67 14.76
C ASN A 349 7.57 1.13 16.15
N LEU A 350 7.11 -0.10 16.19
CA LEU A 350 6.62 -0.72 17.43
C LEU A 350 7.65 -0.69 18.57
N ALA A 351 8.95 -0.83 18.27
CA ALA A 351 9.98 -0.82 19.29
C ALA A 351 10.18 0.56 19.94
N ALA A 352 9.73 1.63 19.29
CA ALA A 352 9.83 3.00 19.79
C ALA A 352 8.56 3.48 20.52
N LEU A 353 7.48 2.70 20.48
CA LEU A 353 6.22 3.04 21.15
C LEU A 353 6.34 2.88 22.69
N PRO A 354 5.49 3.54 23.48
CA PRO A 354 5.28 3.23 24.89
C PRO A 354 4.92 1.75 25.09
N GLU A 355 5.27 1.19 26.26
CA GLU A 355 5.02 -0.23 26.57
C GLU A 355 3.53 -0.60 26.49
N GLU A 356 2.63 0.29 26.87
CA GLU A 356 1.19 0.08 26.78
C GLU A 356 0.75 -0.15 25.33
N ASP A 357 1.24 0.70 24.40
CA ASP A 357 0.94 0.59 22.98
C ASP A 357 1.57 -0.67 22.37
N GLN A 358 2.83 -1.00 22.74
CA GLN A 358 3.46 -2.24 22.31
C GLN A 358 2.63 -3.47 22.71
N ASN A 359 2.09 -3.47 23.95
CA ASN A 359 1.25 -4.55 24.46
C ASN A 359 -0.08 -4.68 23.71
N ALA A 360 -0.66 -3.57 23.22
CA ALA A 360 -1.86 -3.60 22.40
C ALA A 360 -1.62 -4.40 21.09
N PHE A 361 -0.49 -4.17 20.41
CA PHE A 361 -0.10 -4.94 19.22
C PHE A 361 0.28 -6.39 19.54
N ALA A 362 1.01 -6.62 20.62
CA ALA A 362 1.42 -7.97 21.04
C ALA A 362 0.23 -8.85 21.47
N GLY A 363 -0.84 -8.24 21.96
CA GLY A 363 -2.06 -8.91 22.36
C GLY A 363 -3.00 -9.29 21.22
N LEU A 364 -2.75 -8.87 19.98
CA LEU A 364 -3.59 -9.19 18.83
C LEU A 364 -3.51 -10.69 18.49
N ASP A 365 -4.66 -11.33 18.38
CA ASP A 365 -4.77 -12.66 17.78
C ASP A 365 -4.76 -12.52 16.24
N LEU A 366 -3.59 -12.72 15.66
CA LEU A 366 -3.42 -12.62 14.21
C LEU A 366 -4.06 -13.80 13.45
N GLY A 367 -4.61 -14.79 14.16
CA GLY A 367 -5.25 -15.96 13.57
C GLY A 367 -4.26 -16.97 12.98
N VAL A 368 -4.81 -18.10 12.52
CA VAL A 368 -4.01 -19.28 12.14
C VAL A 368 -3.33 -19.18 10.77
N ALA A 369 -3.78 -18.26 9.92
CA ALA A 369 -3.30 -18.12 8.54
C ALA A 369 -2.39 -16.91 8.33
N THR A 370 -2.35 -15.95 9.26
CA THR A 370 -1.46 -14.78 9.15
C THR A 370 -0.02 -15.18 9.47
N LEU A 371 0.89 -14.87 8.59
CA LEU A 371 2.32 -15.11 8.77
C LEU A 371 2.92 -14.09 9.76
N SER A 372 3.87 -14.54 10.57
CA SER A 372 4.71 -13.61 11.36
C SER A 372 5.54 -12.70 10.44
N PRO A 373 6.01 -11.54 10.92
CA PRO A 373 6.88 -10.68 10.13
C PRO A 373 8.12 -11.40 9.57
N GLN A 374 8.72 -12.33 10.35
CA GLN A 374 9.86 -13.14 9.91
C GLN A 374 9.46 -14.11 8.79
N ALA A 375 8.28 -14.70 8.86
CA ALA A 375 7.79 -15.64 7.86
C ALA A 375 7.33 -14.95 6.57
N LEU A 376 6.88 -13.70 6.63
CA LEU A 376 6.60 -12.86 5.45
C LEU A 376 7.88 -12.57 4.65
N GLY A 377 9.05 -12.60 5.31
CA GLY A 377 10.33 -12.37 4.64
C GLY A 377 10.51 -10.97 4.08
N PRO A 378 11.47 -10.78 3.16
CA PRO A 378 11.76 -9.46 2.61
C PRO A 378 10.63 -8.93 1.71
N VAL A 379 10.38 -7.62 1.85
CA VAL A 379 9.47 -6.89 0.98
C VAL A 379 10.22 -6.45 -0.28
N LEU A 380 9.73 -6.83 -1.44
CA LEU A 380 10.16 -6.25 -2.72
C LEU A 380 9.43 -4.94 -2.93
N LEU A 381 10.18 -3.90 -3.29
CA LEU A 381 9.58 -2.59 -3.56
C LEU A 381 8.71 -2.62 -4.83
N GLU A 382 7.69 -1.79 -4.85
CA GLU A 382 6.91 -1.59 -6.07
C GLU A 382 7.81 -1.10 -7.20
N PRO A 383 7.65 -1.62 -8.44
CA PRO A 383 8.29 -1.04 -9.61
C PRO A 383 7.87 0.41 -9.83
N HIS A 384 8.69 1.16 -10.56
CA HIS A 384 8.29 2.50 -11.00
C HIS A 384 6.93 2.44 -11.73
N ALA A 385 6.04 3.41 -11.44
CA ALA A 385 4.64 3.40 -11.89
C ALA A 385 4.45 3.17 -13.40
N SER A 386 5.40 3.63 -14.23
CA SER A 386 5.36 3.43 -15.67
C SER A 386 5.38 1.95 -16.12
N TRP A 387 5.95 1.03 -15.30
CA TRP A 387 5.92 -0.39 -15.59
C TRP A 387 4.50 -0.95 -15.46
N MET A 388 3.77 -0.54 -14.44
CA MET A 388 2.40 -1.01 -14.20
C MET A 388 1.49 -0.60 -15.35
N VAL A 389 1.55 0.67 -15.77
CA VAL A 389 0.78 1.20 -16.90
C VAL A 389 1.07 0.41 -18.18
N LYS A 390 2.35 0.25 -18.50
CA LYS A 390 2.76 -0.40 -19.75
C LYS A 390 2.45 -1.90 -19.76
N ILE A 391 2.64 -2.59 -18.64
CA ILE A 391 2.27 -4.01 -18.49
C ILE A 391 0.75 -4.20 -18.63
N ALA A 392 -0.06 -3.30 -18.07
CA ALA A 392 -1.51 -3.36 -18.20
C ALA A 392 -1.96 -3.26 -19.67
N GLU A 393 -1.41 -2.28 -20.40
CA GLU A 393 -1.68 -2.09 -21.84
C GLU A 393 -1.31 -3.33 -22.65
N ASP A 394 -0.08 -3.86 -22.45
CA ASP A 394 0.43 -5.01 -23.20
C ASP A 394 -0.31 -6.30 -22.84
N TRP A 395 -0.70 -6.48 -21.56
CA TRP A 395 -1.54 -7.60 -21.15
C TRP A 395 -2.91 -7.54 -21.84
N GLN A 396 -3.55 -6.37 -21.83
CA GLN A 396 -4.84 -6.18 -22.48
C GLN A 396 -4.76 -6.44 -23.99
N ALA A 397 -3.67 -6.02 -24.63
CA ALA A 397 -3.47 -6.27 -26.06
C ALA A 397 -3.23 -7.76 -26.40
N ARG A 398 -2.60 -8.53 -25.46
CA ARG A 398 -2.25 -9.94 -25.69
C ARG A 398 -3.37 -10.92 -25.30
N TYR A 399 -4.01 -10.67 -24.15
CA TYR A 399 -4.89 -11.61 -23.47
C TYR A 399 -6.26 -11.03 -23.15
N GLY A 400 -6.47 -9.74 -23.39
CA GLY A 400 -7.74 -9.09 -23.10
C GLY A 400 -8.88 -9.78 -23.83
N LEU A 401 -9.93 -10.12 -23.06
CA LEU A 401 -11.13 -10.73 -23.63
C LEU A 401 -11.87 -9.68 -24.45
N SER A 402 -12.11 -9.95 -25.73
CA SER A 402 -12.99 -9.11 -26.54
C SER A 402 -14.38 -9.09 -25.89
N LYS A 403 -14.85 -7.90 -25.53
CA LYS A 403 -16.20 -7.71 -24.99
C LYS A 403 -17.24 -7.95 -26.06
#